data_35ddf40ccfbf9f7d4611d596d904a4d3
#
_entry.id   35ddf40ccfbf9f7d4611d596d904a4d3
#
_cell.length_a   1.000
_cell.length_b   1.000
_cell.length_c   1.000
_cell.angle_alpha   90.00
_cell.angle_beta   90.00
_cell.angle_gamma   90.00
#
_symmetry.space_group_name_H-M   'P 1'
#
loop_
_entity.id
_entity.type
_entity.pdbx_description
1 polymer ?
#
loop_
_entity_poly.entity_id
_entity_poly.type
_entity_poly.pdbx_seq_one_letter_code
_entity_poly.pdbx_strand_id
1 'polypeptide(L)'
;MKAKRLMHFCMVALMTSMLFSCNGCEDDAYGPEGVAYSVSLNFRDNTGADLVAGLKDHPDSYILNICPEGTRYPEIHKEKFSIYQSGSGYYVMDHTFFNGMEAVPEKITYQIASQDLFGDGETHLLTTSWIIPDEMIHNRHHARCVHVELDGHEVTDYSYEDTQYHDKVNKINIKLQR
;
A
#
# COMPACT_ATOMS: atom_id res chain seq x y z
N MET A 1 28.07 -59.80 9.63
CA MET A 1 26.69 -59.46 10.02
C MET A 1 26.56 -58.15 10.85
N LYS A 2 27.63 -57.54 11.39
CA LYS A 2 27.55 -56.29 12.20
C LYS A 2 27.44 -55.01 11.39
N ALA A 3 27.96 -54.95 10.18
CA ALA A 3 27.91 -53.73 9.32
C ALA A 3 26.53 -53.40 8.77
N LYS A 4 25.71 -54.39 8.43
CA LYS A 4 24.34 -54.17 7.90
C LYS A 4 23.38 -53.62 8.95
N ARG A 5 23.57 -53.96 10.24
CA ARG A 5 22.73 -53.40 11.33
C ARG A 5 23.06 -51.94 11.65
N LEU A 6 24.33 -51.55 11.50
CA LEU A 6 24.77 -50.18 11.72
C LEU A 6 24.22 -49.24 10.63
N MET A 7 24.18 -49.70 9.38
CA MET A 7 23.66 -48.91 8.26
C MET A 7 22.15 -48.68 8.34
N HIS A 8 21.38 -49.65 8.85
CA HIS A 8 19.95 -49.46 9.11
C HIS A 8 19.66 -48.48 10.23
N PHE A 9 20.48 -48.45 11.28
CA PHE A 9 20.34 -47.51 12.39
C PHE A 9 20.66 -46.07 11.97
N CYS A 10 21.66 -45.85 11.12
CA CYS A 10 21.97 -44.54 10.57
C CYS A 10 20.90 -44.04 9.59
N MET A 11 20.27 -44.92 8.78
CA MET A 11 19.18 -44.50 7.90
C MET A 11 17.91 -44.10 8.64
N VAL A 12 17.56 -44.81 9.70
CA VAL A 12 16.40 -44.47 10.55
C VAL A 12 16.64 -43.19 11.31
N ALA A 13 17.86 -42.94 11.81
CA ALA A 13 18.20 -41.67 12.47
C ALA A 13 18.21 -40.47 11.53
N LEU A 14 18.60 -40.65 10.25
CA LEU A 14 18.51 -39.60 9.22
C LEU A 14 17.06 -39.29 8.82
N MET A 15 16.18 -40.30 8.76
CA MET A 15 14.77 -40.08 8.42
C MET A 15 13.97 -39.42 9.57
N THR A 16 14.34 -39.66 10.83
CA THR A 16 13.70 -39.00 11.97
C THR A 16 14.15 -37.56 12.13
N SER A 17 15.35 -37.18 11.71
CA SER A 17 15.79 -35.77 11.74
C SER A 17 15.15 -34.90 10.66
N MET A 18 14.59 -35.48 9.58
CA MET A 18 13.87 -34.73 8.56
C MET A 18 12.40 -34.47 8.90
N LEU A 19 11.86 -35.10 9.96
CA LEU A 19 10.46 -34.89 10.38
C LEU A 19 10.30 -33.81 11.45
N PHE A 20 11.39 -33.21 11.95
CA PHE A 20 11.35 -32.13 12.94
C PHE A 20 11.68 -30.75 12.38
N SER A 21 11.80 -30.61 11.05
CA SER A 21 12.20 -29.34 10.42
C SER A 21 11.03 -28.57 9.75
N CYS A 22 9.79 -28.76 10.20
CA CYS A 22 8.64 -28.03 9.68
C CYS A 22 7.65 -27.60 10.75
N ASN A 23 8.13 -27.14 11.91
CA ASN A 23 7.25 -26.51 12.91
C ASN A 23 7.67 -25.04 13.20
N GLY A 24 8.01 -24.28 12.16
CA GLY A 24 8.44 -22.90 12.33
C GLY A 24 8.04 -21.96 11.17
N CYS A 25 7.03 -22.31 10.38
CA CYS A 25 6.65 -21.52 9.20
C CYS A 25 5.21 -20.97 9.25
N GLU A 26 4.59 -20.87 10.43
CA GLU A 26 3.24 -20.28 10.51
C GLU A 26 3.22 -18.81 10.94
N ASP A 27 4.30 -18.27 11.51
CA ASP A 27 4.28 -16.90 12.03
C ASP A 27 4.87 -15.82 11.08
N ASP A 28 5.58 -16.21 10.02
CA ASP A 28 6.22 -15.25 9.09
C ASP A 28 5.37 -14.90 7.86
N ALA A 29 4.15 -15.40 7.74
CA ALA A 29 3.31 -15.18 6.55
C ALA A 29 2.88 -13.71 6.39
N TYR A 30 2.96 -12.90 7.45
CA TYR A 30 2.48 -11.51 7.46
C TYR A 30 3.58 -10.45 7.50
N GLY A 31 4.85 -10.85 7.54
CA GLY A 31 5.99 -9.91 7.61
C GLY A 31 6.11 -9.18 8.96
N PRO A 32 7.07 -8.26 9.10
CA PRO A 32 7.33 -7.55 10.35
C PRO A 32 6.16 -6.66 10.76
N GLU A 33 6.01 -6.47 12.07
CA GLU A 33 5.08 -5.47 12.63
C GLU A 33 5.37 -4.09 12.03
N GLY A 34 4.32 -3.35 11.72
CA GLY A 34 4.45 -2.03 11.13
C GLY A 34 3.10 -1.38 10.86
N VAL A 35 3.15 -0.25 10.18
CA VAL A 35 1.98 0.52 9.78
C VAL A 35 1.85 0.54 8.27
N ALA A 36 0.67 0.19 7.77
CA ALA A 36 0.29 0.28 6.37
C ALA A 36 -0.55 1.55 6.13
N TYR A 37 -0.10 2.38 5.20
CA TYR A 37 -0.79 3.58 4.74
C TYR A 37 -1.34 3.30 3.34
N SER A 38 -2.57 2.79 3.29
CA SER A 38 -3.18 2.38 2.01
C SER A 38 -4.14 3.43 1.51
N VAL A 39 -3.95 3.90 0.28
CA VAL A 39 -4.84 4.83 -0.42
C VAL A 39 -5.33 4.23 -1.73
N SER A 40 -6.59 4.51 -2.05
CA SER A 40 -7.23 4.22 -3.34
C SER A 40 -7.77 5.52 -3.90
N LEU A 41 -7.10 6.08 -4.90
CA LEU A 41 -7.40 7.38 -5.46
C LEU A 41 -8.27 7.23 -6.71
N ASN A 42 -9.38 7.97 -6.76
CA ASN A 42 -10.20 8.12 -7.96
C ASN A 42 -10.23 9.59 -8.37
N PHE A 43 -9.85 9.89 -9.60
CA PHE A 43 -9.89 11.24 -10.15
C PHE A 43 -10.97 11.34 -11.23
N ARG A 44 -11.81 12.36 -11.11
CA ARG A 44 -12.87 12.67 -12.08
C ARG A 44 -12.83 14.14 -12.48
N ASP A 45 -13.27 14.43 -13.69
CA ASP A 45 -13.51 15.80 -14.10
C ASP A 45 -14.84 16.35 -13.55
N ASN A 46 -15.14 17.59 -13.90
CA ASN A 46 -16.38 18.26 -13.52
C ASN A 46 -17.65 17.65 -14.14
N THR A 47 -17.52 16.83 -15.20
CA THR A 47 -18.63 16.08 -15.82
C THR A 47 -18.81 14.70 -15.17
N GLY A 48 -17.88 14.26 -14.32
CA GLY A 48 -17.84 12.93 -13.71
C GLY A 48 -17.11 11.88 -14.54
N ALA A 49 -16.43 12.27 -15.63
CA ALA A 49 -15.64 11.35 -16.42
C ALA A 49 -14.41 10.86 -15.62
N ASP A 50 -14.11 9.56 -15.79
CA ASP A 50 -12.99 8.89 -15.13
C ASP A 50 -11.67 9.29 -15.81
N LEU A 51 -10.81 9.99 -15.07
CA LEU A 51 -9.52 10.45 -15.57
C LEU A 51 -8.40 9.41 -15.40
N VAL A 52 -8.61 8.43 -14.53
CA VAL A 52 -7.64 7.35 -14.27
C VAL A 52 -7.65 6.32 -15.39
N ALA A 53 -8.79 6.14 -16.06
CA ALA A 53 -8.94 5.16 -17.14
C ALA A 53 -7.90 5.32 -18.26
N GLY A 54 -7.52 6.55 -18.59
CA GLY A 54 -6.50 6.86 -19.61
C GLY A 54 -5.08 6.49 -19.19
N LEU A 55 -4.80 6.42 -17.90
CA LEU A 55 -3.45 6.12 -17.37
C LEU A 55 -3.11 4.63 -17.40
N LYS A 56 -4.12 3.74 -17.44
CA LYS A 56 -3.94 2.29 -17.38
C LYS A 56 -2.99 1.77 -18.47
N ASP A 57 -3.16 2.26 -19.68
CA ASP A 57 -2.42 1.80 -20.86
C ASP A 57 -1.10 2.58 -21.05
N HIS A 58 -0.86 3.58 -20.21
CA HIS A 58 0.31 4.47 -20.25
C HIS A 58 0.98 4.58 -18.87
N PRO A 59 1.59 3.50 -18.32
CA PRO A 59 2.14 3.47 -16.96
C PRO A 59 3.29 4.47 -16.73
N ASP A 60 3.86 5.02 -17.78
CA ASP A 60 4.91 6.05 -17.70
C ASP A 60 4.38 7.48 -17.92
N SER A 61 3.05 7.66 -18.06
CA SER A 61 2.41 8.97 -18.26
C SER A 61 2.29 9.79 -16.98
N TYR A 62 2.73 9.27 -15.85
CA TYR A 62 2.74 9.99 -14.58
C TYR A 62 4.04 9.75 -13.80
N ILE A 63 4.38 10.71 -12.94
CA ILE A 63 5.47 10.60 -11.95
C ILE A 63 4.81 10.64 -10.57
N LEU A 64 5.18 9.68 -9.72
CA LEU A 64 4.80 9.64 -8.32
C LEU A 64 6.05 9.68 -7.44
N ASN A 65 6.11 10.67 -6.58
CA ASN A 65 7.06 10.69 -5.48
C ASN A 65 6.27 10.74 -4.16
N ILE A 66 6.74 10.03 -3.15
CA ILE A 66 6.13 9.99 -1.82
C ILE A 66 7.09 10.61 -0.82
N CYS A 67 6.60 11.57 -0.05
CA CYS A 67 7.36 12.29 0.96
C CYS A 67 6.67 12.10 2.32
N PRO A 68 7.06 11.11 3.13
CA PRO A 68 6.54 10.92 4.47
C PRO A 68 7.17 11.93 5.44
N GLU A 69 6.34 12.76 6.06
CA GLU A 69 6.80 13.76 7.04
C GLU A 69 6.93 13.15 8.44
N GLY A 70 7.94 13.59 9.20
CA GLY A 70 8.15 13.14 10.58
C GLY A 70 8.85 11.78 10.70
N THR A 71 9.26 11.17 9.60
CA THR A 71 10.03 9.93 9.63
C THR A 71 11.52 10.20 9.87
N ARG A 72 12.24 9.18 10.37
CA ARG A 72 13.70 9.22 10.51
C ARG A 72 14.41 9.38 9.15
N TYR A 73 13.74 9.04 8.07
CA TYR A 73 14.23 9.09 6.69
C TYR A 73 13.18 9.79 5.80
N PRO A 74 13.12 11.14 5.84
CA PRO A 74 12.20 11.91 4.99
C PRO A 74 12.69 11.94 3.53
N GLU A 75 13.16 10.83 3.01
CA GLU A 75 13.62 10.71 1.64
C GLU A 75 12.43 10.65 0.69
N ILE A 76 12.62 11.23 -0.49
CA ILE A 76 11.64 11.13 -1.58
C ILE A 76 11.73 9.72 -2.17
N HIS A 77 10.65 8.96 -2.04
CA HIS A 77 10.53 7.64 -2.63
C HIS A 77 9.85 7.74 -4.00
N LYS A 78 10.51 7.23 -5.04
CA LYS A 78 9.88 7.06 -6.36
C LYS A 78 9.07 5.78 -6.36
N GLU A 79 7.76 5.92 -6.56
CA GLU A 79 6.82 4.82 -6.48
C GLU A 79 5.94 4.74 -7.74
N LYS A 80 5.11 3.73 -7.79
CA LYS A 80 4.10 3.54 -8.83
C LYS A 80 2.77 3.17 -8.18
N PHE A 81 1.69 3.68 -8.75
CA PHE A 81 0.35 3.22 -8.42
C PHE A 81 0.03 1.90 -9.13
N SER A 82 -0.74 1.05 -8.46
CA SER A 82 -1.44 -0.05 -9.11
C SER A 82 -2.77 0.48 -9.66
N ILE A 83 -2.98 0.41 -10.97
CA ILE A 83 -4.18 0.93 -11.63
C ILE A 83 -5.07 -0.22 -12.07
N TYR A 84 -6.32 -0.25 -11.58
CA TYR A 84 -7.30 -1.27 -11.94
C TYR A 84 -8.73 -0.74 -11.87
N GLN A 85 -9.67 -1.47 -12.48
CA GLN A 85 -11.08 -1.12 -12.42
C GLN A 85 -11.69 -1.67 -11.12
N SER A 86 -12.25 -0.77 -10.31
CA SER A 86 -12.94 -1.12 -9.07
C SER A 86 -14.31 -1.77 -9.34
N GLY A 87 -14.91 -2.37 -8.32
CA GLY A 87 -16.26 -2.94 -8.40
C GLY A 87 -17.37 -1.93 -8.77
N SER A 88 -17.12 -0.63 -8.61
CA SER A 88 -18.00 0.45 -9.06
C SER A 88 -17.90 0.75 -10.56
N GLY A 89 -16.97 0.10 -11.26
CA GLY A 89 -16.72 0.30 -12.69
C GLY A 89 -15.77 1.43 -13.04
N TYR A 90 -15.34 2.23 -12.06
CA TYR A 90 -14.32 3.28 -12.23
C TYR A 90 -12.93 2.74 -12.01
N TYR A 91 -11.94 3.31 -12.69
CA TYR A 91 -10.54 3.02 -12.42
C TYR A 91 -10.06 3.77 -11.18
N VAL A 92 -9.17 3.12 -10.44
CA VAL A 92 -8.54 3.64 -9.23
C VAL A 92 -7.04 3.46 -9.31
N MET A 93 -6.33 4.33 -8.60
CA MET A 93 -4.88 4.30 -8.42
C MET A 93 -4.60 3.92 -6.97
N ASP A 94 -4.20 2.68 -6.73
CA ASP A 94 -3.91 2.18 -5.40
C ASP A 94 -2.42 2.26 -5.09
N HIS A 95 -2.13 2.66 -3.87
CA HIS A 95 -0.79 2.64 -3.31
C HIS A 95 -0.83 2.28 -1.83
N THR A 96 0.15 1.49 -1.40
CA THR A 96 0.36 1.20 0.02
C THR A 96 1.81 1.49 0.39
N PHE A 97 1.99 2.45 1.26
CA PHE A 97 3.28 2.74 1.89
C PHE A 97 3.38 1.97 3.20
N PHE A 98 4.49 1.26 3.41
CA PHE A 98 4.76 0.53 4.64
C PHE A 98 5.86 1.22 5.43
N ASN A 99 5.64 1.37 6.72
CA ASN A 99 6.63 1.91 7.64
C ASN A 99 6.71 1.06 8.91
N GLY A 100 7.93 0.90 9.45
CA GLY A 100 8.11 0.27 10.76
C GLY A 100 7.60 1.16 11.90
N MET A 101 7.42 0.57 13.08
CA MET A 101 6.87 1.29 14.25
C MET A 101 7.79 2.36 14.84
N GLU A 102 9.06 2.45 14.43
CA GLU A 102 10.05 3.37 15.06
C GLU A 102 9.83 4.85 14.71
N ALA A 103 9.19 5.15 13.57
CA ALA A 103 8.96 6.53 13.12
C ALA A 103 7.72 6.59 12.24
N VAL A 104 6.58 6.77 12.85
CA VAL A 104 5.28 6.76 12.19
C VAL A 104 4.97 8.14 11.62
N PRO A 105 4.86 8.32 10.28
CA PRO A 105 4.51 9.59 9.69
C PRO A 105 3.07 9.99 10.03
N GLU A 106 2.89 11.21 10.53
CA GLU A 106 1.56 11.82 10.70
C GLU A 106 1.01 12.40 9.41
N LYS A 107 1.90 12.68 8.45
CA LYS A 107 1.55 13.19 7.12
C LYS A 107 2.36 12.50 6.04
N ILE A 108 1.70 12.27 4.91
CA ILE A 108 2.33 11.79 3.68
C ILE A 108 1.90 12.70 2.55
N THR A 109 2.88 13.24 1.81
CA THR A 109 2.64 14.03 0.61
C THR A 109 2.99 13.21 -0.63
N TYR A 110 2.01 13.00 -1.48
CA TYR A 110 2.14 12.40 -2.80
C TYR A 110 2.35 13.53 -3.81
N GLN A 111 3.52 13.56 -4.44
CA GLN A 111 3.84 14.48 -5.54
C GLN A 111 3.50 13.79 -6.85
N ILE A 112 2.43 14.21 -7.50
CA ILE A 112 1.89 13.57 -8.70
C ILE A 112 2.00 14.54 -9.86
N ALA A 113 2.73 14.17 -10.92
CA ALA A 113 2.77 14.90 -12.18
C ALA A 113 2.21 14.04 -13.30
N SER A 114 1.16 14.49 -13.97
CA SER A 114 0.52 13.80 -15.10
C SER A 114 -0.29 14.76 -15.94
N GLN A 115 0.11 14.95 -17.19
CA GLN A 115 -0.63 15.72 -18.18
C GLN A 115 -2.04 15.15 -18.43
N ASP A 116 -2.15 13.82 -18.44
CA ASP A 116 -3.43 13.14 -18.71
C ASP A 116 -4.42 13.32 -17.54
N LEU A 117 -3.92 13.38 -16.31
CA LEU A 117 -4.73 13.49 -15.11
C LEU A 117 -5.13 14.94 -14.82
N PHE A 118 -4.16 15.87 -14.81
CA PHE A 118 -4.38 17.26 -14.39
C PHE A 118 -4.62 18.22 -15.56
N GLY A 119 -4.24 17.85 -16.78
CA GLY A 119 -4.35 18.69 -17.97
C GLY A 119 -3.14 19.61 -18.16
N ASP A 120 -2.14 19.53 -17.27
CA ASP A 120 -0.88 20.27 -17.33
C ASP A 120 0.29 19.35 -16.97
N GLY A 121 1.51 19.86 -17.08
CA GLY A 121 2.75 19.14 -16.75
C GLY A 121 3.31 19.46 -15.36
N GLU A 122 2.53 20.15 -14.53
CA GLU A 122 2.98 20.57 -13.21
C GLU A 122 2.92 19.40 -12.20
N THR A 123 3.61 19.58 -11.09
CA THR A 123 3.54 18.64 -9.97
C THR A 123 2.47 19.08 -8.99
N HIS A 124 1.46 18.25 -8.79
CA HIS A 124 0.38 18.44 -7.84
C HIS A 124 0.68 17.74 -6.53
N LEU A 125 0.32 18.37 -5.41
CA LEU A 125 0.61 17.88 -4.07
C LEU A 125 -0.67 17.35 -3.40
N LEU A 126 -0.80 16.03 -3.30
CA LEU A 126 -1.84 15.40 -2.50
C LEU A 126 -1.27 15.12 -1.11
N THR A 127 -1.68 15.90 -0.12
CA THR A 127 -1.25 15.75 1.27
C THR A 127 -2.33 15.04 2.08
N THR A 128 -1.93 14.00 2.79
CA THR A 128 -2.81 13.19 3.64
C THR A 128 -2.31 13.22 5.08
N SER A 129 -3.23 13.41 6.05
CA SER A 129 -2.92 13.31 7.48
C SER A 129 -3.52 12.03 8.06
N TRP A 130 -2.81 11.39 8.99
CA TRP A 130 -3.09 10.04 9.43
C TRP A 130 -3.19 9.91 10.93
N ILE A 131 -4.05 8.99 11.37
CA ILE A 131 -4.04 8.43 12.72
C ILE A 131 -3.86 6.91 12.62
N ILE A 132 -3.31 6.33 13.67
CA ILE A 132 -3.11 4.88 13.74
C ILE A 132 -4.09 4.33 14.76
N PRO A 133 -5.09 3.55 14.33
CA PRO A 133 -5.96 2.81 15.24
C PRO A 133 -5.16 1.75 16.02
N ASP A 134 -5.61 1.46 17.25
CA ASP A 134 -5.00 0.42 18.08
C ASP A 134 -5.24 -1.00 17.51
N GLU A 135 -6.23 -1.16 16.64
CA GLU A 135 -6.57 -2.42 16.00
C GLU A 135 -5.47 -2.86 15.03
N MET A 136 -5.03 -4.11 15.17
CA MET A 136 -4.11 -4.76 14.24
C MET A 136 -4.84 -5.81 13.39
N ILE A 137 -4.52 -5.83 12.12
CA ILE A 137 -4.99 -6.82 11.15
C ILE A 137 -3.75 -7.45 10.52
N HIS A 138 -3.61 -8.78 10.57
CA HIS A 138 -2.46 -9.50 10.05
C HIS A 138 -1.11 -8.94 10.55
N ASN A 139 -0.99 -8.74 11.88
CA ASN A 139 0.19 -8.17 12.56
C ASN A 139 0.58 -6.75 12.09
N ARG A 140 -0.37 -5.97 11.56
CA ARG A 140 -0.14 -4.59 11.09
C ARG A 140 -1.23 -3.65 11.58
N HIS A 141 -0.82 -2.42 11.88
CA HIS A 141 -1.76 -1.32 12.01
C HIS A 141 -2.07 -0.78 10.62
N HIS A 142 -3.34 -0.52 10.34
CA HIS A 142 -3.79 0.13 9.10
C HIS A 142 -4.12 1.58 9.42
N ALA A 143 -3.29 2.50 8.93
CA ALA A 143 -3.47 3.91 9.17
C ALA A 143 -4.77 4.41 8.55
N ARG A 144 -5.50 5.23 9.30
CA ARG A 144 -6.72 5.90 8.84
C ARG A 144 -6.42 7.33 8.46
N CYS A 145 -6.75 7.70 7.22
CA CYS A 145 -6.67 9.07 6.74
C CYS A 145 -7.79 9.91 7.41
N VAL A 146 -7.41 11.04 7.97
CA VAL A 146 -8.33 11.95 8.69
C VAL A 146 -8.43 13.33 8.06
N HIS A 147 -7.51 13.65 7.13
CA HIS A 147 -7.54 14.89 6.38
C HIS A 147 -6.82 14.71 5.05
N VAL A 148 -7.35 15.33 4.00
CA VAL A 148 -6.83 15.27 2.64
C VAL A 148 -6.86 16.66 2.03
N GLU A 149 -5.75 17.06 1.40
CA GLU A 149 -5.64 18.29 0.62
C GLU A 149 -5.00 17.99 -0.74
N LEU A 150 -5.52 18.62 -1.80
CA LEU A 150 -4.87 18.68 -3.10
C LEU A 150 -4.48 20.13 -3.38
N ASP A 151 -3.19 20.40 -3.52
CA ASP A 151 -2.63 21.75 -3.73
C ASP A 151 -3.11 22.78 -2.70
N GLY A 152 -3.23 22.36 -1.43
CA GLY A 152 -3.72 23.18 -0.32
C GLY A 152 -5.25 23.36 -0.29
N HIS A 153 -5.99 22.71 -1.18
CA HIS A 153 -7.45 22.70 -1.18
C HIS A 153 -7.99 21.44 -0.54
N GLU A 154 -8.86 21.57 0.44
CA GLU A 154 -9.44 20.43 1.15
C GLU A 154 -10.25 19.53 0.22
N VAL A 155 -10.00 18.22 0.30
CA VAL A 155 -10.77 17.16 -0.33
C VAL A 155 -11.63 16.50 0.73
N THR A 156 -12.95 16.61 0.62
CA THR A 156 -13.91 16.14 1.65
C THR A 156 -14.51 14.76 1.33
N ASP A 157 -14.39 14.27 0.10
CA ASP A 157 -14.95 12.98 -0.34
C ASP A 157 -13.90 11.86 -0.15
N TYR A 158 -13.80 11.37 1.08
CA TYR A 158 -12.98 10.20 1.39
C TYR A 158 -13.63 9.32 2.47
N SER A 159 -13.31 8.02 2.43
CA SER A 159 -13.81 7.01 3.37
C SER A 159 -12.71 6.02 3.76
N TYR A 160 -12.92 5.32 4.87
CA TYR A 160 -12.06 4.25 5.37
C TYR A 160 -12.86 2.95 5.35
N GLU A 161 -12.47 2.01 4.51
CA GLU A 161 -13.28 0.83 4.18
C GLU A 161 -12.48 -0.46 4.28
N ASP A 162 -13.21 -1.58 4.50
CA ASP A 162 -12.66 -2.92 4.39
C ASP A 162 -12.46 -3.30 2.91
N THR A 163 -11.33 -3.92 2.61
CA THR A 163 -11.10 -4.57 1.32
C THR A 163 -11.69 -5.98 1.31
N GLN A 164 -11.78 -6.60 0.14
CA GLN A 164 -12.18 -8.01 0.02
C GLN A 164 -11.23 -9.00 0.73
N TYR A 165 -10.02 -8.57 1.08
CA TYR A 165 -9.02 -9.36 1.80
C TYR A 165 -8.98 -9.06 3.30
N HIS A 166 -10.00 -8.37 3.82
CA HIS A 166 -10.09 -7.90 5.21
C HIS A 166 -9.03 -6.90 5.65
N ASP A 167 -8.26 -6.34 4.72
CA ASP A 167 -7.42 -5.17 4.98
C ASP A 167 -8.24 -3.89 4.97
N LYS A 168 -7.64 -2.78 5.41
CA LYS A 168 -8.28 -1.46 5.36
C LYS A 168 -7.66 -0.60 4.28
N VAL A 169 -8.48 0.18 3.59
CA VAL A 169 -8.05 1.15 2.58
C VAL A 169 -8.75 2.48 2.76
N ASN A 170 -8.05 3.57 2.51
CA ASN A 170 -8.63 4.91 2.48
C ASN A 170 -8.96 5.26 1.03
N LYS A 171 -10.25 5.30 0.69
CA LYS A 171 -10.73 5.73 -0.63
C LYS A 171 -10.85 7.24 -0.65
N ILE A 172 -10.24 7.87 -1.64
CA ILE A 172 -10.22 9.33 -1.82
C ILE A 172 -10.72 9.64 -3.22
N ASN A 173 -11.86 10.33 -3.31
CA ASN A 173 -12.45 10.76 -4.57
C ASN A 173 -12.12 12.22 -4.82
N ILE A 174 -11.39 12.49 -5.89
CA ILE A 174 -10.90 13.83 -6.23
C ILE A 174 -11.62 14.30 -7.49
N LYS A 175 -12.26 15.47 -7.39
CA LYS A 175 -12.94 16.12 -8.51
C LYS A 175 -12.09 17.28 -9.01
N LEU A 176 -11.56 17.15 -10.21
CA LEU A 176 -10.76 18.19 -10.87
C LEU A 176 -11.65 19.13 -11.69
N GLN A 177 -11.35 20.40 -11.64
CA GLN A 177 -11.99 21.43 -12.46
C GLN A 177 -11.16 21.61 -13.74
N ARG A 178 -11.53 20.90 -14.77
CA ARG A 178 -10.92 21.02 -16.09
C ARG A 178 -11.93 20.85 -17.23
#